data_fc2ea55cdca5b51bee28c0bcf9bbc37b
#
_entry.id   fc2ea55cdca5b51bee28c0bcf9bbc37b
#
_cell.length_a   1.000
_cell.length_b   1.000
_cell.length_c   1.000
_cell.angle_alpha   90.00
_cell.angle_beta   90.00
_cell.angle_gamma   90.00
#
_symmetry.space_group_name_H-M   'P 1'
#
loop_
_entity.id
_entity.type
_entity.pdbx_description
1 polymer ?
#
loop_
_entity_poly.entity_id
_entity_poly.type
_entity_poly.pdbx_seq_one_letter_code
_entity_poly.pdbx_strand_id
1 'polypeptide(L)'
;MYKKISFVIVLNCCALISKSQIRINEPSKVVERQAENRANRKVDQAVDRGFDKVEEGIGSLFKKKDKKAKEETNSQKSEPSGDAQKNGSINNNSESEGNAAPAGKPTLKSYSKFDFIPGEKVVAVEDFSQDAVGDFPAKWNTNSSGEVVTIDGTQGKWLMLGPDGVFYPEFVTRLPENFTLEFNLATTSEFSFYSGALRTVIAEVANPDKNFSHWKWFDGEKNKGLELGLHPNDAGGKQGAATFNVFENTGESIMKNAKSFPAFHVPEHNLVKVSIWRQKSRLRLYVDDYKVWDLPKAFNPATNYNFIAFSNQGYHQEANRYFVSNLRLAVGAPDTRSKLITEGKFSTTGILFDVNSATIKPESFGVLKDIANVLTENAAVKVKIIGHTDADGDDSNNLALSKKRSESVKEALSKDFGIDKSRLETDGKGESEPASANTTSEGKANNRRVEFVKM
;
A
#
# COMPACT_ATOMS: atom_id res chain seq x y z
N MET A 1 25.44 88.18 5.98
CA MET A 1 26.45 87.19 6.29
C MET A 1 25.80 85.95 6.78
N TYR A 2 25.41 85.03 5.89
CA TYR A 2 24.87 83.72 6.28
C TYR A 2 25.67 82.62 5.56
N LYS A 3 26.40 81.82 6.34
CA LYS A 3 27.08 80.61 5.87
C LYS A 3 26.08 79.50 5.67
N LYS A 4 25.98 78.95 4.46
CA LYS A 4 25.26 77.74 4.15
C LYS A 4 26.11 76.56 4.55
N ILE A 5 25.61 75.73 5.44
CA ILE A 5 26.15 74.41 5.78
C ILE A 5 25.40 73.39 4.90
N SER A 6 26.12 72.77 3.94
CA SER A 6 25.60 71.67 3.15
C SER A 6 25.80 70.36 3.91
N PHE A 7 24.71 69.68 4.21
CA PHE A 7 24.70 68.33 4.79
C PHE A 7 24.71 67.32 3.63
N VAL A 8 25.82 66.60 3.47
CA VAL A 8 25.92 65.51 2.52
C VAL A 8 25.47 64.23 3.24
N ILE A 9 24.30 63.74 2.85
CA ILE A 9 23.81 62.43 3.28
C ILE A 9 24.42 61.40 2.35
N VAL A 10 25.37 60.59 2.82
CA VAL A 10 25.90 59.44 2.14
C VAL A 10 24.89 58.30 2.37
N LEU A 11 24.11 57.98 1.34
CA LEU A 11 23.25 56.84 1.31
C LEU A 11 24.08 55.59 1.01
N ASN A 12 24.33 54.77 2.03
CA ASN A 12 25.08 53.53 1.89
C ASN A 12 24.07 52.44 1.43
N CYS A 13 23.90 52.29 0.11
CA CYS A 13 23.16 51.19 -0.49
C CYS A 13 24.00 49.92 -0.41
N CYS A 14 23.81 49.13 0.65
CA CYS A 14 24.25 47.74 0.66
C CYS A 14 23.41 46.95 -0.35
N ALA A 15 23.89 46.79 -1.57
CA ALA A 15 23.39 45.85 -2.53
C ALA A 15 23.72 44.43 -2.02
N LEU A 16 22.75 43.73 -1.46
CA LEU A 16 22.84 42.29 -1.26
C LEU A 16 22.79 41.63 -2.64
N ILE A 17 23.95 41.36 -3.21
CA ILE A 17 24.07 40.47 -4.37
C ILE A 17 23.89 39.06 -3.84
N SER A 18 22.66 38.51 -3.97
CA SER A 18 22.41 37.09 -3.85
C SER A 18 23.18 36.40 -5.00
N LYS A 19 24.31 35.82 -4.70
CA LYS A 19 24.98 34.90 -5.59
C LYS A 19 24.12 33.63 -5.66
N SER A 20 23.28 33.53 -6.68
CA SER A 20 22.77 32.25 -7.12
C SER A 20 23.97 31.42 -7.56
N GLN A 21 24.44 30.52 -6.73
CA GLN A 21 25.41 29.53 -7.13
C GLN A 21 24.72 28.57 -8.10
N ILE A 22 24.95 28.74 -9.39
CA ILE A 22 24.75 27.70 -10.38
C ILE A 22 25.73 26.59 -9.98
N ARG A 23 25.24 25.52 -9.33
CA ARG A 23 26.03 24.31 -9.09
C ARG A 23 26.27 23.67 -10.45
N ILE A 24 27.46 23.87 -11.01
CA ILE A 24 27.94 23.07 -12.14
C ILE A 24 28.14 21.66 -11.58
N ASN A 25 27.36 20.69 -12.07
CA ASN A 25 27.51 19.28 -11.70
C ASN A 25 28.94 18.86 -12.06
N GLU A 26 29.71 18.46 -11.06
CA GLU A 26 31.04 17.90 -11.28
C GLU A 26 30.91 16.61 -12.12
N PRO A 27 31.83 16.40 -13.10
CA PRO A 27 31.79 15.22 -13.99
C PRO A 27 31.78 13.86 -13.24
N SER A 28 32.38 13.82 -12.05
CA SER A 28 32.36 12.63 -11.16
C SER A 28 30.94 12.23 -10.72
N LYS A 29 30.09 13.20 -10.40
CA LYS A 29 28.70 12.92 -9.97
C LYS A 29 27.80 12.47 -11.13
N VAL A 30 28.12 12.84 -12.36
CA VAL A 30 27.40 12.36 -13.56
C VAL A 30 27.74 10.89 -13.84
N VAL A 31 29.00 10.50 -13.64
CA VAL A 31 29.44 9.10 -13.79
C VAL A 31 28.85 8.21 -12.70
N GLU A 32 28.77 8.73 -11.47
CA GLU A 32 28.18 8.05 -10.32
C GLU A 32 26.66 7.81 -10.54
N ARG A 33 25.92 8.85 -10.96
CA ARG A 33 24.51 8.71 -11.39
C ARG A 33 24.31 7.73 -12.54
N GLN A 34 25.22 7.68 -13.51
CA GLN A 34 25.13 6.71 -14.60
C GLN A 34 25.41 5.28 -14.13
N ALA A 35 26.30 5.10 -13.14
CA ALA A 35 26.56 3.80 -12.53
C ALA A 35 25.35 3.33 -11.68
N GLU A 36 24.74 4.22 -10.90
CA GLU A 36 23.52 3.97 -10.14
C GLU A 36 22.34 3.64 -11.06
N ASN A 37 22.15 4.38 -12.14
CA ASN A 37 21.11 4.09 -13.13
C ASN A 37 21.31 2.73 -13.83
N ARG A 38 22.57 2.27 -14.00
CA ARG A 38 22.85 0.93 -14.51
C ARG A 38 22.60 -0.16 -13.46
N ALA A 39 22.85 0.11 -12.19
CA ALA A 39 22.52 -0.80 -11.10
C ALA A 39 21.00 -0.92 -10.93
N ASN A 40 20.29 0.20 -10.98
CA ASN A 40 18.84 0.25 -10.90
C ASN A 40 18.15 -0.49 -12.06
N ARG A 41 18.64 -0.39 -13.31
CA ARG A 41 18.15 -1.20 -14.44
C ARG A 41 18.30 -2.72 -14.22
N LYS A 42 19.31 -3.15 -13.46
CA LYS A 42 19.44 -4.57 -13.09
C LYS A 42 18.42 -4.99 -12.03
N VAL A 43 18.05 -4.09 -11.14
CA VAL A 43 16.98 -4.30 -10.16
C VAL A 43 15.64 -4.39 -10.90
N ASP A 44 15.37 -3.48 -11.83
CA ASP A 44 14.15 -3.48 -12.66
C ASP A 44 14.02 -4.80 -13.44
N GLN A 45 15.10 -5.28 -14.08
CA GLN A 45 15.12 -6.58 -14.74
C GLN A 45 14.93 -7.76 -13.78
N ALA A 46 15.33 -7.64 -12.52
CA ALA A 46 15.08 -8.65 -11.50
C ALA A 46 13.62 -8.64 -11.03
N VAL A 47 13.02 -7.45 -10.93
CA VAL A 47 11.59 -7.27 -10.67
C VAL A 47 10.77 -7.89 -11.81
N ASP A 48 11.07 -7.56 -13.07
CA ASP A 48 10.38 -8.11 -14.25
C ASP A 48 10.45 -9.65 -14.29
N ARG A 49 11.64 -10.23 -14.06
CA ARG A 49 11.79 -11.71 -13.97
C ARG A 49 11.02 -12.29 -12.77
N GLY A 50 10.86 -11.51 -11.70
CA GLY A 50 10.04 -11.87 -10.55
C GLY A 50 8.56 -11.96 -10.94
N PHE A 51 8.05 -11.00 -11.70
CA PHE A 51 6.69 -11.00 -12.24
C PHE A 51 6.46 -12.21 -13.17
N ASP A 52 7.34 -12.44 -14.14
CA ASP A 52 7.20 -13.52 -15.12
C ASP A 52 7.15 -14.91 -14.45
N LYS A 53 8.02 -15.18 -13.46
CA LYS A 53 8.03 -16.46 -12.74
C LYS A 53 6.78 -16.68 -11.88
N VAL A 54 6.22 -15.64 -11.31
CA VAL A 54 4.99 -15.72 -10.51
C VAL A 54 3.79 -15.95 -11.44
N GLU A 55 3.74 -15.26 -12.58
CA GLU A 55 2.66 -15.38 -13.56
C GLU A 55 2.64 -16.74 -14.24
N GLU A 56 3.81 -17.30 -14.60
CA GLU A 56 3.92 -18.68 -15.13
C GLU A 56 3.48 -19.72 -14.09
N GLY A 57 3.87 -19.57 -12.82
CA GLY A 57 3.44 -20.43 -11.72
C GLY A 57 1.92 -20.40 -11.52
N ILE A 58 1.31 -19.22 -11.54
CA ILE A 58 -0.14 -19.02 -11.40
C ILE A 58 -0.87 -19.52 -12.65
N GLY A 59 -0.39 -19.21 -13.85
CA GLY A 59 -0.99 -19.63 -15.12
C GLY A 59 -1.05 -21.15 -15.29
N SER A 60 -0.05 -21.88 -14.77
CA SER A 60 -0.02 -23.36 -14.83
C SER A 60 -1.05 -24.01 -13.89
N LEU A 61 -1.36 -23.38 -12.76
CA LEU A 61 -2.38 -23.84 -11.79
C LEU A 61 -3.81 -23.68 -12.34
N PHE A 62 -4.08 -22.59 -13.05
CA PHE A 62 -5.40 -22.32 -13.63
C PHE A 62 -5.70 -23.19 -14.88
N LYS A 63 -4.70 -23.49 -15.73
CA LYS A 63 -4.88 -24.39 -16.88
C LYS A 63 -5.29 -25.81 -16.49
N LYS A 64 -4.93 -26.28 -15.28
CA LYS A 64 -5.34 -27.60 -14.77
C LYS A 64 -6.80 -27.63 -14.26
N LYS A 65 -7.36 -26.49 -13.83
CA LYS A 65 -8.72 -26.40 -13.28
C LYS A 65 -9.79 -26.34 -14.39
N ASP A 66 -9.50 -25.67 -15.50
CA ASP A 66 -10.44 -25.51 -16.62
C ASP A 66 -10.73 -26.82 -17.37
N LYS A 67 -9.81 -27.81 -17.33
CA LYS A 67 -10.06 -29.14 -17.89
C LYS A 67 -10.99 -30.03 -17.08
N LYS A 68 -11.11 -29.76 -15.76
CA LYS A 68 -12.02 -30.54 -14.89
C LYS A 68 -13.44 -30.00 -14.82
N ALA A 69 -13.65 -28.72 -15.12
CA ALA A 69 -14.95 -28.06 -15.08
C ALA A 69 -15.80 -28.25 -16.35
N LYS A 70 -15.23 -28.80 -17.44
CA LYS A 70 -15.97 -29.03 -18.69
C LYS A 70 -16.65 -30.40 -18.80
N GLU A 71 -16.47 -31.30 -17.86
CA GLU A 71 -17.08 -32.63 -17.90
C GLU A 71 -18.33 -32.80 -17.03
N GLU A 72 -18.75 -31.80 -16.24
CA GLU A 72 -19.91 -31.98 -15.30
C GLU A 72 -21.14 -31.10 -15.55
N THR A 73 -21.29 -30.45 -16.69
CA THR A 73 -22.50 -29.67 -16.98
C THR A 73 -23.19 -30.15 -18.24
N ASN A 74 -23.88 -31.28 -18.11
CA ASN A 74 -24.98 -31.58 -18.99
C ASN A 74 -26.07 -32.40 -18.22
N SER A 75 -27.03 -31.71 -17.66
CA SER A 75 -28.43 -32.11 -17.58
C SER A 75 -29.21 -31.31 -16.51
N GLN A 76 -30.28 -30.82 -17.01
CA GLN A 76 -31.58 -30.51 -16.43
C GLN A 76 -32.02 -29.06 -16.33
N LYS A 77 -32.91 -28.83 -17.24
CA LYS A 77 -33.82 -27.73 -17.48
C LYS A 77 -35.11 -27.93 -16.65
N SER A 78 -35.59 -26.89 -15.96
CA SER A 78 -37.03 -26.58 -15.83
C SER A 78 -37.28 -25.30 -15.03
N GLU A 79 -37.90 -24.32 -15.64
CA GLU A 79 -38.72 -23.23 -15.05
C GLU A 79 -40.15 -23.68 -14.90
N PRO A 80 -41.16 -22.87 -14.38
CA PRO A 80 -41.14 -21.49 -13.88
C PRO A 80 -42.18 -21.19 -12.74
N SER A 81 -42.21 -19.89 -12.38
CA SER A 81 -43.39 -19.08 -11.94
C SER A 81 -43.77 -18.94 -10.47
N GLY A 82 -44.00 -17.68 -10.09
CA GLY A 82 -45.11 -17.27 -9.21
C GLY A 82 -44.86 -16.18 -8.17
N ASP A 83 -45.26 -14.96 -8.52
CA ASP A 83 -45.71 -13.77 -7.77
C ASP A 83 -45.87 -13.82 -6.23
N ALA A 84 -45.50 -12.72 -5.55
CA ALA A 84 -46.43 -11.76 -4.94
C ALA A 84 -45.77 -10.80 -3.92
N GLN A 85 -46.14 -9.52 -4.09
CA GLN A 85 -45.92 -8.37 -3.21
C GLN A 85 -46.36 -8.59 -1.75
N LYS A 86 -45.69 -7.87 -0.81
CA LYS A 86 -46.35 -6.98 0.16
C LYS A 86 -45.42 -6.05 0.90
N ASN A 87 -45.85 -4.78 0.95
CA ASN A 87 -45.40 -3.66 1.75
C ASN A 87 -45.39 -3.87 3.26
N GLY A 88 -44.48 -3.19 3.96
CA GLY A 88 -44.54 -3.02 5.40
C GLY A 88 -43.53 -1.99 5.90
N SER A 89 -43.95 -0.74 5.94
CA SER A 89 -43.29 0.38 6.60
C SER A 89 -43.42 0.26 8.11
N ILE A 90 -42.36 0.37 8.90
CA ILE A 90 -42.43 0.77 10.31
C ILE A 90 -41.18 1.63 10.64
N ASN A 91 -41.44 2.87 11.01
CA ASN A 91 -40.56 3.76 11.76
C ASN A 91 -40.26 3.15 13.14
N ASN A 92 -39.02 3.35 13.62
CA ASN A 92 -38.84 3.79 15.01
C ASN A 92 -37.47 4.46 15.23
N ASN A 93 -37.53 5.72 15.66
CA ASN A 93 -36.51 6.46 16.36
C ASN A 93 -36.09 5.76 17.65
N SER A 94 -34.79 5.73 17.94
CA SER A 94 -34.30 5.92 19.30
C SER A 94 -32.89 6.46 19.27
N GLU A 95 -32.77 7.70 19.70
CA GLU A 95 -31.54 8.35 20.12
C GLU A 95 -30.92 7.59 21.30
N SER A 96 -29.62 7.35 21.24
CA SER A 96 -28.85 7.13 22.45
C SER A 96 -27.48 7.82 22.28
N GLU A 97 -27.33 8.92 23.01
CA GLU A 97 -26.06 9.55 23.31
C GLU A 97 -25.12 8.52 23.97
N GLY A 98 -24.01 8.23 23.33
CA GLY A 98 -22.95 7.39 23.86
C GLY A 98 -21.64 8.18 23.96
N ASN A 99 -21.23 8.51 25.18
CA ASN A 99 -19.93 9.06 25.54
C ASN A 99 -18.79 8.38 24.76
N ALA A 100 -18.02 9.16 24.02
CA ALA A 100 -16.77 8.74 23.42
C ALA A 100 -15.72 8.52 24.53
N ALA A 101 -15.40 7.26 24.81
CA ALA A 101 -14.23 6.90 25.59
C ALA A 101 -12.95 7.23 24.81
N PRO A 102 -11.81 7.54 25.46
CA PRO A 102 -10.55 7.83 24.77
C PRO A 102 -10.14 6.62 23.94
N ALA A 103 -9.71 6.88 22.70
CA ALA A 103 -9.31 5.86 21.73
C ALA A 103 -8.20 4.96 22.33
N GLY A 104 -8.58 3.79 22.83
CA GLY A 104 -7.63 2.74 23.24
C GLY A 104 -6.87 2.24 22.00
N LYS A 105 -5.63 1.77 22.22
CA LYS A 105 -4.83 1.14 21.15
C LYS A 105 -5.69 0.12 20.41
N PRO A 106 -5.64 0.11 19.04
CA PRO A 106 -6.42 -0.84 18.26
C PRO A 106 -6.18 -2.29 18.72
N THR A 107 -7.24 -3.05 18.87
CA THR A 107 -7.16 -4.47 19.24
C THR A 107 -7.55 -5.33 18.04
N LEU A 108 -7.13 -6.59 17.99
CA LEU A 108 -7.52 -7.53 16.92
C LEU A 108 -9.05 -7.58 16.72
N LYS A 109 -9.85 -7.36 17.75
CA LYS A 109 -11.31 -7.32 17.68
C LYS A 109 -11.85 -6.14 16.87
N SER A 110 -11.19 -4.97 16.89
CA SER A 110 -11.61 -3.82 16.10
C SER A 110 -11.43 -4.03 14.59
N TYR A 111 -10.54 -4.94 14.21
CA TYR A 111 -10.27 -5.33 12.82
C TYR A 111 -11.13 -6.50 12.30
N SER A 112 -12.19 -6.89 12.99
CA SER A 112 -13.02 -8.07 12.64
C SER A 112 -13.63 -8.03 11.24
N LYS A 113 -13.77 -6.85 10.61
CA LYS A 113 -14.26 -6.65 9.24
C LYS A 113 -13.13 -6.49 8.21
N PHE A 114 -11.90 -6.37 8.65
CA PHE A 114 -10.72 -6.23 7.80
C PHE A 114 -10.36 -7.60 7.20
N ASP A 115 -10.51 -7.73 5.89
CA ASP A 115 -10.28 -8.97 5.13
C ASP A 115 -9.16 -8.84 4.10
N PHE A 116 -8.28 -7.85 4.27
CA PHE A 116 -7.12 -7.65 3.41
C PHE A 116 -6.08 -8.75 3.64
N ILE A 117 -5.61 -9.34 2.55
CA ILE A 117 -4.53 -10.33 2.56
C ILE A 117 -3.49 -9.85 1.55
N PRO A 118 -2.25 -9.56 1.98
CA PRO A 118 -1.21 -9.10 1.07
C PRO A 118 -0.77 -10.19 0.10
N GLY A 119 -0.23 -9.78 -1.04
CA GLY A 119 0.33 -10.69 -2.03
C GLY A 119 1.42 -11.58 -1.44
N GLU A 120 1.65 -12.73 -2.06
CA GLU A 120 2.55 -13.78 -1.56
C GLU A 120 4.02 -13.37 -1.57
N LYS A 121 4.44 -12.65 -2.60
CA LYS A 121 5.83 -12.25 -2.81
C LYS A 121 5.95 -10.73 -2.90
N VAL A 122 6.76 -10.16 -2.04
CA VAL A 122 7.14 -8.75 -2.11
C VAL A 122 8.11 -8.56 -3.28
N VAL A 123 7.80 -7.64 -4.17
CA VAL A 123 8.59 -7.34 -5.38
C VAL A 123 9.15 -5.92 -5.39
N ALA A 124 8.59 -5.01 -4.60
CA ALA A 124 9.16 -3.69 -4.40
C ALA A 124 8.87 -3.17 -2.98
N VAL A 125 9.85 -2.50 -2.42
CA VAL A 125 9.77 -1.79 -1.12
C VAL A 125 10.47 -0.46 -1.25
N GLU A 126 9.83 0.61 -0.76
CA GLU A 126 10.45 1.92 -0.66
C GLU A 126 10.13 2.57 0.68
N ASP A 127 11.14 2.79 1.49
CA ASP A 127 11.06 3.42 2.80
C ASP A 127 11.93 4.68 2.91
N PHE A 128 12.54 5.08 1.78
CA PHE A 128 13.44 6.23 1.65
C PHE A 128 14.66 6.18 2.58
N SER A 129 14.99 5.03 3.17
CA SER A 129 16.13 4.89 4.09
C SER A 129 17.46 5.23 3.42
N GLN A 130 17.57 4.99 2.12
CA GLN A 130 18.80 5.22 1.33
C GLN A 130 18.91 6.64 0.76
N ASP A 131 17.84 7.45 0.85
CA ASP A 131 17.85 8.82 0.32
C ASP A 131 18.19 9.84 1.42
N ALA A 132 18.80 10.94 1.07
CA ALA A 132 19.13 12.00 2.01
C ALA A 132 17.89 12.87 2.32
N VAL A 133 17.74 13.30 3.57
CA VAL A 133 16.73 14.29 3.95
C VAL A 133 17.01 15.60 3.24
N GLY A 134 15.97 16.20 2.63
CA GLY A 134 16.04 17.41 1.81
C GLY A 134 16.26 17.17 0.32
N ASP A 135 16.59 15.93 -0.10
CA ASP A 135 16.73 15.58 -1.51
C ASP A 135 15.48 14.87 -2.04
N PHE A 136 15.24 14.95 -3.35
CA PHE A 136 14.22 14.13 -4.01
C PHE A 136 14.75 12.69 -4.19
N PRO A 137 13.94 11.62 -3.94
CA PRO A 137 14.42 10.25 -3.98
C PRO A 137 14.98 9.87 -5.36
N ALA A 138 16.11 9.17 -5.38
CA ALA A 138 16.83 8.86 -6.61
C ALA A 138 16.11 7.88 -7.56
N LYS A 139 15.19 7.07 -7.03
CA LYS A 139 14.42 6.06 -7.78
C LYS A 139 13.01 6.54 -8.17
N TRP A 140 12.75 7.82 -8.00
CA TRP A 140 11.46 8.43 -8.31
C TRP A 140 11.60 9.51 -9.35
N ASN A 141 10.52 9.81 -10.05
CA ASN A 141 10.45 10.92 -11.00
C ASN A 141 9.20 11.77 -10.75
N THR A 142 9.28 13.06 -11.10
CA THR A 142 8.21 14.03 -10.91
C THR A 142 8.31 15.19 -11.88
N ASN A 143 7.19 15.86 -12.15
CA ASN A 143 7.10 17.14 -12.84
C ASN A 143 6.87 18.32 -11.86
N SER A 144 7.05 18.08 -10.56
CA SER A 144 6.87 19.08 -9.49
C SER A 144 8.09 19.08 -8.56
N SER A 145 7.97 19.70 -7.39
CA SER A 145 8.94 19.62 -6.30
C SER A 145 8.54 18.53 -5.29
N GLY A 146 9.51 18.01 -4.59
CA GLY A 146 9.33 17.08 -3.48
C GLY A 146 10.66 16.84 -2.80
N GLU A 147 10.65 16.36 -1.59
CA GLU A 147 11.85 16.05 -0.82
C GLU A 147 11.59 14.98 0.23
N VAL A 148 12.62 14.26 0.58
CA VAL A 148 12.60 13.31 1.70
C VAL A 148 12.68 14.10 3.00
N VAL A 149 11.76 13.80 3.92
CA VAL A 149 11.66 14.46 5.23
C VAL A 149 11.51 13.44 6.35
N THR A 150 11.65 13.91 7.59
CA THR A 150 11.20 13.21 8.79
C THR A 150 9.96 13.92 9.36
N ILE A 151 9.03 13.16 9.93
CA ILE A 151 7.83 13.71 10.58
C ILE A 151 7.92 13.38 12.06
N ASP A 152 7.78 14.41 12.91
CA ASP A 152 7.84 14.26 14.37
C ASP A 152 6.81 13.24 14.87
N GLY A 153 7.23 12.39 15.80
CA GLY A 153 6.39 11.33 16.36
C GLY A 153 6.21 10.11 15.47
N THR A 154 6.79 10.10 14.26
CA THR A 154 6.79 8.93 13.36
C THR A 154 8.19 8.30 13.24
N GLN A 155 8.26 7.05 12.80
CA GLN A 155 9.51 6.39 12.47
C GLN A 155 9.75 6.41 10.97
N GLY A 156 11.03 6.47 10.58
CA GLY A 156 11.45 6.42 9.19
C GLY A 156 11.36 7.76 8.45
N LYS A 157 11.51 7.69 7.14
CA LYS A 157 11.52 8.84 6.25
C LYS A 157 10.26 8.85 5.39
N TRP A 158 9.92 10.04 4.90
CA TRP A 158 8.71 10.30 4.12
C TRP A 158 9.05 11.12 2.89
N LEU A 159 8.44 10.84 1.77
CA LEU A 159 8.43 11.73 0.63
C LEU A 159 7.33 12.78 0.80
N MET A 160 7.72 14.04 0.99
CA MET A 160 6.82 15.18 0.94
C MET A 160 6.52 15.50 -0.51
N LEU A 161 5.25 15.55 -0.85
CA LEU A 161 4.78 15.84 -2.21
C LEU A 161 4.55 17.34 -2.38
N GLY A 162 5.24 17.94 -3.33
CA GLY A 162 5.02 19.32 -3.74
C GLY A 162 3.65 19.51 -4.41
N PRO A 163 3.20 20.76 -4.59
CA PRO A 163 1.92 21.05 -5.20
C PRO A 163 1.90 20.72 -6.70
N ASP A 164 0.73 20.36 -7.19
CA ASP A 164 0.42 20.31 -8.61
C ASP A 164 1.35 19.40 -9.42
N GLY A 165 1.54 18.16 -8.93
CA GLY A 165 2.49 17.21 -9.46
C GLY A 165 1.99 15.79 -9.63
N VAL A 166 2.77 15.03 -10.38
CA VAL A 166 2.73 13.58 -10.46
C VAL A 166 4.07 13.04 -10.00
N PHE A 167 4.05 12.08 -9.10
CA PHE A 167 5.22 11.46 -8.47
C PHE A 167 5.12 9.95 -8.68
N TYR A 168 6.11 9.35 -9.32
CA TYR A 168 6.04 7.93 -9.59
C TYR A 168 7.36 7.22 -9.32
N PRO A 169 7.32 5.98 -8.78
CA PRO A 169 8.50 5.14 -8.61
C PRO A 169 8.88 4.52 -9.95
N GLU A 170 10.09 4.79 -10.44
CA GLU A 170 10.59 4.31 -11.73
C GLU A 170 10.83 2.78 -11.74
N PHE A 171 10.90 2.16 -10.56
CA PHE A 171 11.13 0.72 -10.41
C PHE A 171 9.86 -0.13 -10.57
N VAL A 172 8.68 0.47 -10.71
CA VAL A 172 7.44 -0.27 -11.00
C VAL A 172 7.14 -0.18 -12.48
N THR A 173 7.47 -1.26 -13.21
CA THR A 173 7.36 -1.32 -14.67
C THR A 173 6.23 -2.23 -15.16
N ARG A 174 5.67 -3.08 -14.28
CA ARG A 174 4.60 -4.01 -14.59
C ARG A 174 3.76 -4.33 -13.36
N LEU A 175 2.46 -4.48 -13.57
CA LEU A 175 1.51 -4.86 -12.53
C LEU A 175 0.68 -6.06 -13.00
N PRO A 176 0.86 -7.25 -12.39
CA PRO A 176 0.11 -8.43 -12.76
C PRO A 176 -1.38 -8.33 -12.35
N GLU A 177 -2.19 -9.31 -12.78
CA GLU A 177 -3.62 -9.35 -12.44
C GLU A 177 -3.92 -9.49 -10.94
N ASN A 178 -2.95 -9.99 -10.16
CA ASN A 178 -3.09 -10.14 -8.72
C ASN A 178 -1.91 -9.46 -8.03
N PHE A 179 -2.17 -8.35 -7.37
CA PHE A 179 -1.18 -7.65 -6.56
C PHE A 179 -1.82 -6.90 -5.40
N THR A 180 -1.00 -6.55 -4.42
CA THR A 180 -1.32 -5.60 -3.37
C THR A 180 -0.31 -4.47 -3.37
N LEU A 181 -0.80 -3.24 -3.25
CA LEU A 181 -0.01 -2.04 -3.04
C LEU A 181 -0.38 -1.46 -1.68
N GLU A 182 0.60 -1.32 -0.82
CA GLU A 182 0.45 -0.76 0.51
C GLU A 182 1.38 0.46 0.65
N PHE A 183 0.96 1.49 1.36
CA PHE A 183 1.79 2.63 1.73
C PHE A 183 1.20 3.38 2.91
N ASN A 184 2.02 4.15 3.61
CA ASN A 184 1.55 5.08 4.62
C ASN A 184 1.30 6.43 3.97
N LEU A 185 0.21 7.06 4.35
CA LEU A 185 -0.21 8.39 3.91
C LEU A 185 -0.36 9.29 5.13
N ALA A 186 0.25 10.46 5.08
CA ALA A 186 0.05 11.49 6.09
C ALA A 186 -0.27 12.84 5.44
N THR A 187 -0.90 13.73 6.22
CA THR A 187 -1.10 15.13 5.87
C THR A 187 -0.69 16.02 7.03
N THR A 188 -0.49 17.30 6.75
CA THR A 188 -0.41 18.33 7.80
C THR A 188 -1.71 18.34 8.61
N SER A 189 -1.62 18.66 9.90
CA SER A 189 -2.77 18.63 10.83
C SER A 189 -3.87 19.65 10.47
N GLU A 190 -3.48 20.77 9.84
CA GLU A 190 -4.40 21.78 9.32
C GLU A 190 -4.45 21.69 7.80
N PHE A 191 -5.29 20.81 7.29
CA PHE A 191 -5.42 20.59 5.86
C PHE A 191 -6.74 21.21 5.35
N SER A 192 -6.64 22.11 4.38
CA SER A 192 -7.80 22.81 3.83
C SER A 192 -8.68 21.88 2.97
N PHE A 193 -9.99 21.94 3.16
CA PHE A 193 -10.97 21.27 2.28
C PHE A 193 -10.82 21.65 0.79
N TYR A 194 -10.36 22.86 0.52
CA TYR A 194 -10.18 23.38 -0.85
C TYR A 194 -8.86 22.92 -1.51
N SER A 195 -7.99 22.24 -0.79
CA SER A 195 -6.81 21.61 -1.38
C SER A 195 -7.20 20.39 -2.20
N GLY A 196 -6.41 20.04 -3.22
CA GLY A 196 -6.65 18.85 -4.03
C GLY A 196 -6.51 17.55 -3.23
N ALA A 197 -7.32 16.53 -3.55
CA ALA A 197 -7.13 15.18 -3.03
C ALA A 197 -5.82 14.56 -3.53
N LEU A 198 -5.19 13.71 -2.71
CA LEU A 198 -4.15 12.82 -3.21
C LEU A 198 -4.81 11.70 -4.02
N ARG A 199 -4.37 11.52 -5.26
CA ARG A 199 -4.82 10.44 -6.13
C ARG A 199 -3.71 9.40 -6.28
N THR A 200 -4.03 8.16 -5.97
CA THR A 200 -3.20 7.01 -6.35
C THR A 200 -3.65 6.56 -7.74
N VAL A 201 -2.74 6.62 -8.69
CA VAL A 201 -2.96 6.25 -10.10
C VAL A 201 -2.44 4.85 -10.36
N ILE A 202 -3.21 4.01 -11.05
CA ILE A 202 -2.79 2.70 -11.54
C ILE A 202 -3.19 2.63 -13.02
N ALA A 203 -2.21 2.59 -13.93
CA ALA A 203 -2.47 2.87 -15.34
C ALA A 203 -1.62 2.04 -16.31
N GLU A 204 -2.04 2.06 -17.58
CA GLU A 204 -1.20 1.74 -18.74
C GLU A 204 -0.61 3.05 -19.27
N VAL A 205 0.73 3.16 -19.27
CA VAL A 205 1.45 4.32 -19.78
C VAL A 205 2.53 3.85 -20.75
N ALA A 206 2.41 4.22 -22.02
CA ALA A 206 3.30 3.73 -23.08
C ALA A 206 4.78 4.09 -22.86
N ASN A 207 5.05 5.26 -22.30
CA ASN A 207 6.37 5.75 -21.95
C ASN A 207 6.24 6.62 -20.70
N PRO A 208 6.42 6.05 -19.50
CA PRO A 208 6.26 6.78 -18.24
C PRO A 208 7.06 8.09 -18.20
N ASP A 209 8.34 8.09 -18.58
CA ASP A 209 9.21 9.28 -18.53
C ASP A 209 8.68 10.47 -19.35
N LYS A 210 7.92 10.19 -20.40
CA LYS A 210 7.36 11.23 -21.30
C LYS A 210 5.91 11.54 -20.98
N ASN A 211 5.14 10.56 -20.53
CA ASN A 211 3.68 10.63 -20.52
C ASN A 211 3.06 10.62 -19.12
N PHE A 212 3.86 10.47 -18.04
CA PHE A 212 3.33 10.44 -16.68
C PHE A 212 2.55 11.71 -16.32
N SER A 213 2.93 12.86 -16.87
CA SER A 213 2.28 14.15 -16.61
C SER A 213 0.82 14.23 -17.11
N HIS A 214 0.37 13.31 -17.97
CA HIS A 214 -1.04 13.21 -18.36
C HIS A 214 -1.96 12.87 -17.18
N TRP A 215 -1.42 12.34 -16.11
CA TRP A 215 -2.14 12.04 -14.86
C TRP A 215 -2.18 13.21 -13.87
N LYS A 216 -1.66 14.37 -14.25
CA LYS A 216 -1.75 15.59 -13.44
C LYS A 216 -3.17 16.16 -13.39
N TRP A 217 -3.86 16.17 -14.54
CA TRP A 217 -5.22 16.68 -14.71
C TRP A 217 -6.13 15.60 -15.30
N PHE A 218 -7.45 15.81 -15.22
CA PHE A 218 -8.45 14.94 -15.84
C PHE A 218 -8.36 15.00 -17.38
N ASP A 219 -7.32 14.47 -17.96
CA ASP A 219 -7.16 14.33 -19.40
C ASP A 219 -7.59 12.92 -19.83
N GLY A 220 -8.89 12.63 -19.68
CA GLY A 220 -9.46 11.31 -19.96
C GLY A 220 -9.24 10.79 -21.37
N GLU A 221 -8.96 11.67 -22.36
CA GLU A 221 -8.67 11.26 -23.74
C GLU A 221 -7.36 10.49 -23.88
N LYS A 222 -6.43 10.67 -22.93
CA LYS A 222 -5.09 10.06 -22.95
C LYS A 222 -4.89 9.03 -21.86
N ASN A 223 -5.87 8.89 -20.95
CA ASN A 223 -5.73 8.09 -19.76
C ASN A 223 -6.39 6.73 -19.95
N LYS A 224 -5.67 5.66 -19.62
CA LYS A 224 -6.17 4.29 -19.55
C LYS A 224 -5.72 3.68 -18.22
N GLY A 225 -6.67 3.50 -17.31
CA GLY A 225 -6.40 3.09 -15.96
C GLY A 225 -7.40 3.62 -14.96
N LEU A 226 -6.98 3.80 -13.73
CA LEU A 226 -7.86 4.29 -12.66
C LEU A 226 -7.12 5.24 -11.70
N GLU A 227 -7.89 6.10 -11.07
CA GLU A 227 -7.48 6.98 -9.97
C GLU A 227 -8.30 6.68 -8.72
N LEU A 228 -7.62 6.65 -7.58
CA LEU A 228 -8.21 6.52 -6.24
C LEU A 228 -7.87 7.77 -5.46
N GLY A 229 -8.81 8.67 -5.27
CA GLY A 229 -8.61 9.92 -4.54
C GLY A 229 -8.91 9.76 -3.06
N LEU A 230 -8.03 10.29 -2.20
CA LEU A 230 -8.21 10.39 -0.76
C LEU A 230 -7.98 11.83 -0.31
N HIS A 231 -8.92 12.37 0.45
CA HIS A 231 -8.86 13.70 1.04
C HIS A 231 -9.18 13.63 2.54
N PRO A 232 -8.44 14.33 3.42
CA PRO A 232 -8.67 14.25 4.87
C PRO A 232 -9.90 15.03 5.35
N ASN A 233 -10.61 15.72 4.47
CA ASN A 233 -11.85 16.43 4.78
C ASN A 233 -12.93 16.12 3.75
N ASP A 234 -14.15 15.86 4.22
CA ASP A 234 -15.36 15.98 3.40
C ASP A 234 -15.95 17.41 3.49
N ALA A 235 -17.05 17.66 2.81
CA ALA A 235 -17.71 18.95 2.85
C ALA A 235 -18.22 19.34 4.27
N GLY A 236 -18.36 18.38 5.16
CA GLY A 236 -18.75 18.61 6.56
C GLY A 236 -17.56 18.86 7.49
N GLY A 237 -16.33 18.64 7.04
CA GLY A 237 -15.09 18.83 7.82
C GLY A 237 -14.95 17.89 9.01
N LYS A 238 -15.65 16.74 9.02
CA LYS A 238 -15.65 15.77 10.14
C LYS A 238 -15.17 14.39 9.75
N GLN A 239 -15.06 14.13 8.46
CA GLN A 239 -14.65 12.86 7.87
C GLN A 239 -13.76 13.13 6.66
N GLY A 240 -13.05 12.11 6.21
CA GLY A 240 -12.39 12.16 4.93
C GLY A 240 -13.35 11.93 3.77
N ALA A 241 -12.87 12.23 2.56
CA ALA A 241 -13.56 11.95 1.32
C ALA A 241 -12.73 11.00 0.45
N ALA A 242 -13.40 10.06 -0.20
CA ALA A 242 -12.80 9.14 -1.14
C ALA A 242 -13.50 9.21 -2.49
N THR A 243 -12.71 9.21 -3.55
CA THR A 243 -13.21 9.16 -4.94
C THR A 243 -12.56 8.02 -5.69
N PHE A 244 -13.19 7.57 -6.75
CA PHE A 244 -12.53 6.78 -7.79
C PHE A 244 -13.02 7.18 -9.17
N ASN A 245 -12.14 7.06 -10.16
CA ASN A 245 -12.43 7.23 -11.58
C ASN A 245 -11.72 6.11 -12.37
N VAL A 246 -12.40 5.52 -13.32
CA VAL A 246 -11.83 4.53 -14.26
C VAL A 246 -11.91 5.10 -15.69
N PHE A 247 -10.82 5.03 -16.44
CA PHE A 247 -10.65 5.60 -17.77
C PHE A 247 -10.22 4.53 -18.78
N GLU A 248 -10.73 4.64 -20.02
CA GLU A 248 -10.38 3.77 -21.15
C GLU A 248 -10.10 4.55 -22.45
N ASN A 249 -9.39 5.68 -22.39
CA ASN A 249 -9.11 6.57 -23.52
C ASN A 249 -10.37 7.09 -24.25
N THR A 250 -11.46 7.28 -23.54
CA THR A 250 -12.74 7.72 -24.11
C THR A 250 -13.06 9.18 -23.86
N GLY A 251 -12.16 9.93 -23.25
CA GLY A 251 -12.37 11.31 -22.82
C GLY A 251 -13.17 11.44 -21.52
N GLU A 252 -13.87 10.38 -21.11
CA GLU A 252 -14.72 10.37 -19.94
C GLU A 252 -14.40 9.19 -19.01
N SER A 253 -14.76 9.36 -17.75
CA SER A 253 -14.74 8.29 -16.76
C SER A 253 -15.86 7.30 -17.06
N ILE A 254 -15.51 6.05 -17.36
CA ILE A 254 -16.50 4.98 -17.61
C ILE A 254 -17.17 4.49 -16.33
N MET A 255 -16.50 4.70 -15.17
CA MET A 255 -17.02 4.38 -13.84
C MET A 255 -16.42 5.36 -12.83
N LYS A 256 -17.26 6.01 -12.02
CA LYS A 256 -16.82 6.95 -10.99
C LYS A 256 -17.78 6.98 -9.81
N ASN A 257 -17.27 7.31 -8.64
CA ASN A 257 -18.08 7.60 -7.45
C ASN A 257 -17.28 8.42 -6.43
N ALA A 258 -17.99 8.99 -5.47
CA ALA A 258 -17.44 9.72 -4.34
C ALA A 258 -18.24 9.41 -3.08
N LYS A 259 -17.58 9.37 -1.91
CA LYS A 259 -18.23 9.24 -0.60
C LYS A 259 -17.36 9.77 0.52
N SER A 260 -17.98 10.12 1.64
CA SER A 260 -17.28 10.37 2.91
C SER A 260 -16.99 9.05 3.63
N PHE A 261 -15.92 9.03 4.45
CA PHE A 261 -15.55 7.89 5.28
C PHE A 261 -14.75 8.33 6.52
N PRO A 262 -14.81 7.61 7.65
CA PRO A 262 -14.32 8.11 8.94
C PRO A 262 -12.82 7.91 9.16
N ALA A 263 -12.13 7.05 8.42
CA ALA A 263 -10.79 6.58 8.78
C ALA A 263 -9.64 7.56 8.46
N PHE A 264 -9.87 8.63 7.72
CA PHE A 264 -8.86 9.62 7.37
C PHE A 264 -9.42 11.02 7.49
N HIS A 265 -9.07 11.76 8.54
CA HIS A 265 -9.52 13.13 8.74
C HIS A 265 -8.55 13.93 9.62
N VAL A 266 -8.53 15.23 9.46
CA VAL A 266 -7.73 16.14 10.27
C VAL A 266 -8.57 16.73 11.40
N PRO A 267 -7.92 17.06 12.53
CA PRO A 267 -6.50 16.81 12.84
C PRO A 267 -6.22 15.41 13.43
N GLU A 268 -7.24 14.61 13.83
CA GLU A 268 -7.08 13.45 14.73
C GLU A 268 -6.54 12.20 14.01
N HIS A 269 -6.86 12.04 12.72
CA HIS A 269 -6.50 10.86 11.92
C HIS A 269 -5.83 11.26 10.61
N ASN A 270 -4.79 12.09 10.72
CA ASN A 270 -4.04 12.60 9.57
C ASN A 270 -2.88 11.71 9.12
N LEU A 271 -2.67 10.56 9.77
CA LEU A 271 -1.72 9.53 9.38
C LEU A 271 -2.43 8.19 9.33
N VAL A 272 -2.41 7.54 8.17
CA VAL A 272 -3.13 6.28 7.90
C VAL A 272 -2.30 5.34 7.03
N LYS A 273 -2.65 4.05 7.07
CA LYS A 273 -2.16 3.05 6.13
C LYS A 273 -3.18 2.85 5.01
N VAL A 274 -2.73 2.97 3.77
CA VAL A 274 -3.53 2.68 2.57
C VAL A 274 -3.16 1.31 2.05
N SER A 275 -4.17 0.47 1.76
CA SER A 275 -3.96 -0.86 1.17
C SER A 275 -4.89 -1.04 -0.03
N ILE A 276 -4.31 -1.30 -1.18
CA ILE A 276 -5.00 -1.52 -2.45
C ILE A 276 -4.78 -2.99 -2.84
N TRP A 277 -5.85 -3.68 -3.18
CA TRP A 277 -5.82 -5.08 -3.54
C TRP A 277 -6.50 -5.30 -4.89
N ARG A 278 -5.71 -5.69 -5.89
CA ARG A 278 -6.20 -6.15 -7.19
C ARG A 278 -6.32 -7.67 -7.21
N GLN A 279 -7.49 -8.16 -7.59
CA GLN A 279 -7.74 -9.57 -7.89
C GLN A 279 -8.42 -9.65 -9.26
N LYS A 280 -7.64 -9.87 -10.31
CA LYS A 280 -8.08 -9.80 -11.71
C LYS A 280 -8.74 -8.46 -12.02
N SER A 281 -10.06 -8.44 -12.26
CA SER A 281 -10.84 -7.22 -12.51
C SER A 281 -11.27 -6.48 -11.24
N ARG A 282 -11.21 -7.13 -10.06
CA ARG A 282 -11.70 -6.55 -8.80
C ARG A 282 -10.65 -5.68 -8.13
N LEU A 283 -11.08 -4.56 -7.58
CA LEU A 283 -10.30 -3.69 -6.70
C LEU A 283 -10.96 -3.61 -5.34
N ARG A 284 -10.15 -3.70 -4.29
CA ARG A 284 -10.51 -3.28 -2.93
C ARG A 284 -9.52 -2.22 -2.45
N LEU A 285 -10.06 -1.15 -1.83
CA LEU A 285 -9.29 -0.10 -1.18
C LEU A 285 -9.63 -0.08 0.31
N TYR A 286 -8.60 -0.10 1.13
CA TYR A 286 -8.70 0.05 2.57
C TYR A 286 -7.90 1.27 3.02
N VAL A 287 -8.39 1.96 4.04
CA VAL A 287 -7.67 2.97 4.82
C VAL A 287 -7.73 2.49 6.27
N ASP A 288 -6.60 2.17 6.84
CA ASP A 288 -6.46 1.39 8.06
C ASP A 288 -7.34 0.11 8.01
N ASP A 289 -8.26 -0.07 8.94
CA ASP A 289 -9.19 -1.21 8.96
C ASP A 289 -10.49 -0.96 8.17
N TYR A 290 -10.68 0.25 7.63
CA TYR A 290 -11.91 0.63 6.93
C TYR A 290 -11.83 0.28 5.45
N LYS A 291 -12.72 -0.62 4.98
CA LYS A 291 -12.89 -0.91 3.56
C LYS A 291 -13.60 0.24 2.85
N VAL A 292 -12.82 1.08 2.16
CA VAL A 292 -13.35 2.25 1.45
C VAL A 292 -14.08 1.83 0.19
N TRP A 293 -13.48 1.04 -0.68
CA TRP A 293 -14.07 0.58 -1.94
C TRP A 293 -13.96 -0.94 -2.10
N ASP A 294 -14.95 -1.51 -2.76
CA ASP A 294 -14.95 -2.89 -3.24
C ASP A 294 -15.63 -2.90 -4.63
N LEU A 295 -14.82 -2.87 -5.67
CA LEU A 295 -15.23 -2.64 -7.05
C LEU A 295 -14.96 -3.90 -7.89
N PRO A 296 -15.98 -4.69 -8.24
CA PRO A 296 -15.78 -5.99 -8.93
C PRO A 296 -15.16 -5.87 -10.34
N LYS A 297 -15.30 -4.71 -10.99
CA LYS A 297 -14.92 -4.50 -12.39
C LYS A 297 -14.13 -3.19 -12.58
N ALA A 298 -13.22 -2.88 -11.66
CA ALA A 298 -12.39 -1.67 -11.75
C ALA A 298 -11.22 -1.82 -12.73
N PHE A 299 -10.73 -3.03 -12.94
CA PHE A 299 -9.63 -3.31 -13.86
C PHE A 299 -10.14 -3.99 -15.13
N ASN A 300 -9.73 -3.46 -16.28
CA ASN A 300 -9.98 -4.08 -17.59
C ASN A 300 -8.88 -5.15 -17.84
N PRO A 301 -9.25 -6.43 -18.08
CA PRO A 301 -8.27 -7.49 -18.35
C PRO A 301 -7.42 -7.26 -19.61
N ALA A 302 -7.91 -6.45 -20.56
CA ALA A 302 -7.18 -6.13 -21.79
C ALA A 302 -6.17 -4.99 -21.62
N THR A 303 -6.10 -4.35 -20.44
CA THR A 303 -5.18 -3.24 -20.14
C THR A 303 -3.91 -3.78 -19.51
N ASN A 304 -2.76 -3.43 -20.09
CA ASN A 304 -1.45 -3.76 -19.55
C ASN A 304 -1.02 -2.70 -18.53
N TYR A 305 -1.44 -2.86 -17.28
CA TYR A 305 -1.07 -1.94 -16.20
C TYR A 305 0.42 -2.04 -15.89
N ASN A 306 1.14 -0.93 -16.02
CA ASN A 306 2.59 -0.86 -15.85
C ASN A 306 3.05 0.39 -15.09
N PHE A 307 2.12 1.14 -14.52
CA PHE A 307 2.40 2.43 -13.92
C PHE A 307 1.62 2.63 -12.62
N ILE A 308 2.32 3.07 -11.58
CA ILE A 308 1.77 3.57 -10.33
C ILE A 308 2.28 4.99 -10.12
N ALA A 309 1.42 5.91 -9.70
CA ALA A 309 1.83 7.25 -9.32
C ALA A 309 0.97 7.83 -8.21
N PHE A 310 1.51 8.82 -7.53
CA PHE A 310 0.76 9.75 -6.69
C PHE A 310 0.60 11.07 -7.45
N SER A 311 -0.61 11.62 -7.45
CA SER A 311 -0.90 12.87 -8.14
C SER A 311 -1.75 13.78 -7.26
N ASN A 312 -1.45 15.07 -7.25
CA ASN A 312 -2.27 16.09 -6.61
C ASN A 312 -2.46 17.30 -7.53
N GLN A 313 -3.54 18.06 -7.29
CA GLN A 313 -3.88 19.24 -8.09
C GLN A 313 -3.43 20.55 -7.46
N GLY A 314 -2.63 20.49 -6.42
CA GLY A 314 -2.18 21.66 -5.69
C GLY A 314 -2.85 21.82 -4.34
N TYR A 315 -2.32 22.76 -3.58
CA TYR A 315 -2.75 23.06 -2.22
C TYR A 315 -3.38 24.46 -2.15
N HIS A 316 -4.49 24.58 -1.44
CA HIS A 316 -5.15 25.86 -1.22
C HIS A 316 -4.36 26.74 -0.25
N GLN A 317 -3.73 26.12 0.75
CA GLN A 317 -2.88 26.81 1.72
C GLN A 317 -1.43 26.36 1.53
N GLU A 318 -0.49 27.30 1.67
CA GLU A 318 0.94 27.02 1.49
C GLU A 318 1.47 25.94 2.47
N ALA A 319 0.89 25.86 3.67
CA ALA A 319 1.26 24.89 4.69
C ALA A 319 0.73 23.46 4.43
N ASN A 320 -0.25 23.29 3.53
CA ASN A 320 -0.82 21.96 3.29
C ASN A 320 0.17 21.06 2.53
N ARG A 321 0.34 19.82 2.97
CA ARG A 321 1.20 18.81 2.34
C ARG A 321 0.62 17.42 2.51
N TYR A 322 0.87 16.58 1.48
CA TYR A 322 0.77 15.13 1.57
C TYR A 322 2.18 14.55 1.72
N PHE A 323 2.25 13.48 2.47
CA PHE A 323 3.47 12.70 2.68
C PHE A 323 3.16 11.23 2.44
N VAL A 324 4.06 10.53 1.75
CA VAL A 324 3.96 9.08 1.52
C VAL A 324 5.23 8.38 2.01
N SER A 325 5.07 7.17 2.54
CA SER A 325 6.18 6.34 3.00
C SER A 325 5.81 4.86 2.99
N ASN A 326 6.81 4.00 3.20
CA ASN A 326 6.65 2.55 3.35
C ASN A 326 5.83 1.92 2.21
N LEU A 327 6.11 2.32 0.96
CA LEU A 327 5.50 1.71 -0.20
C LEU A 327 5.94 0.24 -0.29
N ARG A 328 4.98 -0.66 -0.43
CA ARG A 328 5.19 -2.10 -0.56
C ARG A 328 4.29 -2.64 -1.66
N LEU A 329 4.90 -3.18 -2.70
CA LEU A 329 4.21 -3.91 -3.77
C LEU A 329 4.48 -5.40 -3.59
N ALA A 330 3.41 -6.19 -3.49
CA ALA A 330 3.50 -7.65 -3.44
C ALA A 330 2.58 -8.27 -4.49
N VAL A 331 3.00 -9.38 -5.06
CA VAL A 331 2.30 -10.06 -6.16
C VAL A 331 1.84 -11.45 -5.75
N GLY A 332 0.91 -12.00 -6.52
CA GLY A 332 0.29 -13.30 -6.26
C GLY A 332 -1.06 -13.19 -5.56
N ALA A 333 -1.86 -14.23 -5.69
CA ALA A 333 -3.14 -14.39 -5.00
C ALA A 333 -2.95 -15.51 -3.98
N PRO A 334 -2.87 -15.24 -2.68
CA PRO A 334 -2.68 -16.27 -1.69
C PRO A 334 -3.86 -17.25 -1.72
N ASP A 335 -3.55 -18.52 -1.91
CA ASP A 335 -4.48 -19.64 -1.77
C ASP A 335 -4.06 -20.45 -0.54
N THR A 336 -4.31 -19.89 0.63
CA THR A 336 -3.97 -20.46 1.92
C THR A 336 -4.45 -21.90 2.06
N ARG A 337 -5.69 -22.18 1.60
CA ARG A 337 -6.28 -23.51 1.69
C ARG A 337 -5.53 -24.52 0.84
N SER A 338 -5.36 -24.24 -0.45
CA SER A 338 -4.64 -25.16 -1.37
C SER A 338 -3.22 -25.41 -0.91
N LYS A 339 -2.50 -24.37 -0.54
CA LYS A 339 -1.12 -24.48 -0.08
C LYS A 339 -1.00 -25.27 1.22
N LEU A 340 -1.78 -24.91 2.24
CA LEU A 340 -1.69 -25.58 3.52
C LEU A 340 -2.22 -27.02 3.49
N ILE A 341 -3.34 -27.27 2.84
CA ILE A 341 -4.00 -28.56 2.88
C ILE A 341 -3.45 -29.53 1.83
N THR A 342 -3.22 -29.06 0.61
CA THR A 342 -2.81 -29.88 -0.53
C THR A 342 -1.29 -29.96 -0.67
N GLU A 343 -0.58 -28.82 -0.56
CA GLU A 343 0.87 -28.76 -0.68
C GLU A 343 1.58 -28.99 0.67
N GLY A 344 0.83 -28.90 1.79
CA GLY A 344 1.35 -29.14 3.13
C GLY A 344 2.09 -27.96 3.75
N LYS A 345 2.24 -26.84 3.04
CA LYS A 345 2.96 -25.67 3.52
C LYS A 345 2.35 -24.36 2.99
N PHE A 346 2.19 -23.40 3.87
CA PHE A 346 1.80 -22.02 3.53
C PHE A 346 2.77 -21.02 4.17
N SER A 347 3.23 -20.04 3.43
CA SER A 347 4.11 -18.98 3.92
C SER A 347 3.48 -17.61 3.66
N THR A 348 3.59 -16.70 4.62
CA THR A 348 3.04 -15.35 4.49
C THR A 348 3.94 -14.30 5.11
N THR A 349 4.05 -13.16 4.44
CA THR A 349 4.66 -11.93 4.95
C THR A 349 3.61 -10.95 5.51
N GLY A 350 2.34 -11.37 5.58
CA GLY A 350 1.21 -10.52 6.00
C GLY A 350 0.92 -10.55 7.50
N ILE A 351 1.62 -11.37 8.28
CA ILE A 351 1.58 -11.29 9.74
C ILE A 351 2.67 -10.32 10.18
N LEU A 352 2.25 -9.11 10.57
CA LEU A 352 3.13 -7.99 10.90
C LEU A 352 3.33 -7.89 12.42
N PHE A 353 4.52 -7.47 12.81
CA PHE A 353 4.88 -7.25 14.21
C PHE A 353 5.43 -5.84 14.41
N ASP A 354 5.39 -5.34 15.63
CA ASP A 354 6.13 -4.15 16.00
C ASP A 354 7.64 -4.38 15.87
N VAL A 355 8.39 -3.31 15.67
CA VAL A 355 9.84 -3.37 15.49
C VAL A 355 10.48 -4.00 16.75
N ASN A 356 11.36 -4.97 16.56
CA ASN A 356 12.03 -5.75 17.61
C ASN A 356 11.08 -6.37 18.66
N SER A 357 9.83 -6.64 18.25
CA SER A 357 8.77 -7.13 19.13
C SER A 357 8.09 -8.37 18.53
N ALA A 358 7.41 -9.12 19.39
CA ALA A 358 6.50 -10.20 19.02
C ALA A 358 5.02 -9.78 19.12
N THR A 359 4.75 -8.50 19.37
CA THR A 359 3.39 -7.95 19.37
C THR A 359 2.87 -7.93 17.95
N ILE A 360 1.79 -8.66 17.68
CA ILE A 360 1.16 -8.73 16.38
C ILE A 360 0.42 -7.40 16.11
N LYS A 361 0.66 -6.81 14.95
CA LYS A 361 -0.08 -5.63 14.52
C LYS A 361 -1.50 -5.99 14.10
N PRO A 362 -2.49 -5.13 14.40
CA PRO A 362 -3.89 -5.37 14.08
C PRO A 362 -4.15 -5.65 12.59
N GLU A 363 -3.36 -5.09 11.69
CA GLU A 363 -3.46 -5.29 10.23
C GLU A 363 -3.23 -6.75 9.80
N SER A 364 -2.66 -7.58 10.69
CA SER A 364 -2.49 -9.03 10.48
C SER A 364 -3.80 -9.83 10.57
N PHE A 365 -4.89 -9.19 11.03
CA PHE A 365 -6.16 -9.87 11.31
C PHE A 365 -6.73 -10.62 10.10
N GLY A 366 -6.67 -10.01 8.90
CA GLY A 366 -7.19 -10.63 7.67
C GLY A 366 -6.50 -11.95 7.36
N VAL A 367 -5.18 -11.99 7.47
CA VAL A 367 -4.37 -13.20 7.24
C VAL A 367 -4.63 -14.25 8.33
N LEU A 368 -4.63 -13.85 9.60
CA LEU A 368 -4.90 -14.76 10.72
C LEU A 368 -6.30 -15.39 10.62
N LYS A 369 -7.29 -14.59 10.25
CA LYS A 369 -8.67 -15.05 10.02
C LYS A 369 -8.76 -16.07 8.89
N ASP A 370 -8.06 -15.81 7.77
CA ASP A 370 -8.05 -16.72 6.62
C ASP A 370 -7.42 -18.07 7.00
N ILE A 371 -6.29 -18.06 7.70
CA ILE A 371 -5.64 -19.28 8.23
C ILE A 371 -6.57 -20.01 9.22
N ALA A 372 -7.19 -19.28 10.13
CA ALA A 372 -8.12 -19.85 11.12
C ALA A 372 -9.35 -20.51 10.45
N ASN A 373 -9.90 -19.90 9.40
CA ASN A 373 -10.99 -20.49 8.61
C ASN A 373 -10.56 -21.83 7.99
N VAL A 374 -9.37 -21.87 7.36
CA VAL A 374 -8.84 -23.13 6.79
C VAL A 374 -8.67 -24.21 7.85
N LEU A 375 -8.15 -23.87 9.04
CA LEU A 375 -7.97 -24.82 10.14
C LEU A 375 -9.31 -25.25 10.75
N THR A 376 -10.31 -24.38 10.78
CA THR A 376 -11.66 -24.70 11.27
C THR A 376 -12.37 -25.67 10.34
N GLU A 377 -12.29 -25.41 9.02
CA GLU A 377 -12.85 -26.31 8.00
C GLU A 377 -12.15 -27.68 7.94
N ASN A 378 -10.91 -27.78 8.44
CA ASN A 378 -10.08 -28.98 8.41
C ASN A 378 -9.64 -29.37 9.84
N ALA A 379 -10.59 -29.78 10.68
CA ALA A 379 -10.41 -30.01 12.12
C ALA A 379 -9.31 -31.02 12.48
N ALA A 380 -9.01 -31.99 11.61
CA ALA A 380 -7.98 -33.00 11.83
C ALA A 380 -6.55 -32.48 11.54
N VAL A 381 -6.42 -31.35 10.87
CA VAL A 381 -5.10 -30.80 10.48
C VAL A 381 -4.42 -30.17 11.68
N LYS A 382 -3.17 -30.59 11.93
CA LYS A 382 -2.24 -29.98 12.87
C LYS A 382 -1.19 -29.24 12.08
N VAL A 383 -0.71 -28.12 12.61
CA VAL A 383 0.29 -27.28 11.95
C VAL A 383 1.42 -26.86 12.87
N LYS A 384 2.61 -26.79 12.33
CA LYS A 384 3.78 -26.17 12.95
C LYS A 384 3.94 -24.75 12.41
N ILE A 385 3.95 -23.77 13.28
CA ILE A 385 4.10 -22.34 13.00
C ILE A 385 5.57 -21.99 13.16
N ILE A 386 6.20 -21.50 12.08
CA ILE A 386 7.65 -21.22 12.09
C ILE A 386 7.86 -19.74 11.77
N GLY A 387 8.47 -19.01 12.70
CA GLY A 387 8.86 -17.62 12.52
C GLY A 387 10.23 -17.47 11.86
N HIS A 388 10.38 -16.47 10.99
CA HIS A 388 11.64 -16.11 10.36
C HIS A 388 11.90 -14.61 10.50
N THR A 389 13.18 -14.20 10.46
CA THR A 389 13.64 -12.81 10.38
C THR A 389 14.43 -12.60 9.09
N ASP A 390 14.74 -11.36 8.77
CA ASP A 390 15.87 -11.04 7.90
C ASP A 390 17.18 -11.14 8.69
N ALA A 391 18.31 -10.84 8.03
CA ALA A 391 19.65 -10.91 8.61
C ALA A 391 20.10 -9.57 9.23
N ASP A 392 19.19 -8.68 9.61
CA ASP A 392 19.54 -7.49 10.38
C ASP A 392 19.62 -7.83 11.86
N GLY A 393 20.77 -7.50 12.47
CA GLY A 393 21.03 -7.73 13.89
C GLY A 393 21.85 -8.97 14.16
N ASP A 394 21.66 -9.55 15.33
CA ASP A 394 22.43 -10.69 15.86
C ASP A 394 21.63 -11.99 15.71
N ASP A 395 22.27 -13.06 15.22
CA ASP A 395 21.66 -14.38 14.94
C ASP A 395 20.91 -14.93 16.15
N SER A 396 21.48 -14.80 17.36
CA SER A 396 20.87 -15.34 18.59
C SER A 396 19.59 -14.56 18.95
N ASN A 397 19.62 -13.25 18.78
CA ASN A 397 18.46 -12.38 18.98
C ASN A 397 17.38 -12.65 17.92
N ASN A 398 17.77 -12.82 16.66
CA ASN A 398 16.88 -13.18 15.56
C ASN A 398 16.21 -14.54 15.78
N LEU A 399 16.96 -15.54 16.27
CA LEU A 399 16.41 -16.85 16.63
C LEU A 399 15.40 -16.73 17.78
N ALA A 400 15.74 -15.99 18.83
CA ALA A 400 14.86 -15.80 19.97
C ALA A 400 13.59 -15.01 19.58
N LEU A 401 13.73 -13.96 18.77
CA LEU A 401 12.61 -13.12 18.29
C LEU A 401 11.66 -13.95 17.42
N SER A 402 12.19 -14.74 16.48
CA SER A 402 11.38 -15.58 15.59
C SER A 402 10.55 -16.62 16.36
N LYS A 403 11.11 -17.24 17.41
CA LYS A 403 10.39 -18.14 18.32
C LYS A 403 9.26 -17.42 19.06
N LYS A 404 9.52 -16.24 19.63
CA LYS A 404 8.49 -15.44 20.30
C LYS A 404 7.36 -15.03 19.34
N ARG A 405 7.68 -14.69 18.09
CA ARG A 405 6.70 -14.33 17.07
C ARG A 405 5.78 -15.50 16.70
N SER A 406 6.34 -16.70 16.50
CA SER A 406 5.53 -17.89 16.24
C SER A 406 4.61 -18.25 17.41
N GLU A 407 5.07 -18.06 18.65
CA GLU A 407 4.24 -18.26 19.85
C GLU A 407 3.10 -17.24 19.93
N SER A 408 3.35 -15.96 19.62
CA SER A 408 2.30 -14.94 19.54
C SER A 408 1.24 -15.27 18.50
N VAL A 409 1.62 -15.83 17.34
CA VAL A 409 0.69 -16.28 16.31
C VAL A 409 -0.15 -17.46 16.82
N LYS A 410 0.44 -18.44 17.49
CA LYS A 410 -0.29 -19.56 18.13
C LYS A 410 -1.30 -19.04 19.15
N GLU A 411 -0.90 -18.13 20.03
CA GLU A 411 -1.79 -17.53 21.03
C GLU A 411 -2.94 -16.77 20.36
N ALA A 412 -2.69 -15.99 19.31
CA ALA A 412 -3.72 -15.28 18.56
C ALA A 412 -4.72 -16.26 17.89
N LEU A 413 -4.23 -17.28 17.19
CA LEU A 413 -5.10 -18.30 16.57
C LEU A 413 -5.96 -19.03 17.59
N SER A 414 -5.40 -19.34 18.77
CA SER A 414 -6.14 -20.03 19.80
C SER A 414 -7.14 -19.13 20.52
N LYS A 415 -6.69 -17.95 20.98
CA LYS A 415 -7.47 -17.07 21.84
C LYS A 415 -8.54 -16.29 21.08
N ASP A 416 -8.16 -15.77 19.89
CA ASP A 416 -9.03 -14.86 19.15
C ASP A 416 -9.87 -15.59 18.10
N PHE A 417 -9.43 -16.77 17.62
CA PHE A 417 -10.12 -17.56 16.59
C PHE A 417 -10.54 -18.96 17.05
N GLY A 418 -10.26 -19.36 18.28
CA GLY A 418 -10.75 -20.59 18.87
C GLY A 418 -10.11 -21.89 18.34
N ILE A 419 -8.91 -21.80 17.75
CA ILE A 419 -8.18 -23.01 17.30
C ILE A 419 -7.55 -23.70 18.53
N ASP A 420 -7.80 -25.02 18.66
CA ASP A 420 -7.23 -25.80 19.78
C ASP A 420 -5.70 -25.76 19.78
N LYS A 421 -5.11 -25.36 20.92
CA LYS A 421 -3.66 -25.26 21.11
C LYS A 421 -2.90 -26.56 20.84
N SER A 422 -3.55 -27.71 21.04
CA SER A 422 -2.96 -29.04 20.81
C SER A 422 -2.72 -29.34 19.33
N ARG A 423 -3.34 -28.53 18.45
CA ARG A 423 -3.15 -28.58 16.99
C ARG A 423 -2.04 -27.67 16.49
N LEU A 424 -1.46 -26.84 17.36
CA LEU A 424 -0.53 -25.78 16.99
C LEU A 424 0.82 -26.02 17.71
N GLU A 425 1.84 -26.31 16.93
CA GLU A 425 3.23 -26.30 17.39
C GLU A 425 3.95 -25.04 16.92
N THR A 426 5.01 -24.64 17.59
CA THR A 426 5.78 -23.43 17.26
C THR A 426 7.25 -23.72 17.13
N ASP A 427 7.93 -22.98 16.24
CA ASP A 427 9.37 -22.97 16.07
C ASP A 427 9.84 -21.59 15.59
N GLY A 428 11.14 -21.34 15.67
CA GLY A 428 11.76 -20.16 15.08
C GLY A 428 13.08 -20.53 14.43
N LYS A 429 13.34 -19.93 13.28
CA LYS A 429 14.55 -20.17 12.48
C LYS A 429 15.44 -18.94 12.40
N GLY A 430 14.99 -17.79 12.96
CA GLY A 430 15.73 -16.55 12.78
C GLY A 430 15.95 -16.30 11.30
N GLU A 431 17.18 -16.00 10.95
CA GLU A 431 17.65 -15.75 9.58
C GLU A 431 18.25 -16.98 8.86
N SER A 432 18.33 -18.12 9.55
CA SER A 432 19.06 -19.30 9.05
C SER A 432 18.48 -19.96 7.80
N GLU A 433 17.21 -19.74 7.51
CA GLU A 433 16.50 -20.28 6.35
C GLU A 433 15.89 -19.14 5.49
N PRO A 434 16.73 -18.36 4.75
CA PRO A 434 16.24 -17.24 3.98
C PRO A 434 15.44 -17.70 2.75
N ALA A 435 14.29 -17.06 2.49
CA ALA A 435 13.49 -17.26 1.27
C ALA A 435 14.03 -16.43 0.10
N SER A 436 14.76 -15.37 0.38
CA SER A 436 15.34 -14.45 -0.60
C SER A 436 16.67 -13.89 -0.10
N ALA A 437 17.46 -13.28 -0.99
CA ALA A 437 18.71 -12.64 -0.60
C ALA A 437 18.50 -11.50 0.41
N ASN A 438 19.29 -11.46 1.49
CA ASN A 438 19.23 -10.40 2.51
C ASN A 438 19.91 -9.07 2.08
N THR A 439 20.36 -8.97 0.83
CA THR A 439 21.09 -7.80 0.30
C THR A 439 20.18 -6.72 -0.24
N THR A 440 18.86 -6.99 -0.39
CA THR A 440 17.87 -6.03 -0.89
C THR A 440 16.73 -5.85 0.12
N SER A 441 16.05 -4.71 0.08
CA SER A 441 14.88 -4.42 0.92
C SER A 441 13.75 -5.41 0.68
N GLU A 442 13.50 -5.81 -0.59
CA GLU A 442 12.51 -6.80 -0.98
C GLU A 442 12.87 -8.21 -0.45
N GLY A 443 14.15 -8.56 -0.54
CA GLY A 443 14.65 -9.84 -0.02
C GLY A 443 14.47 -9.93 1.48
N LYS A 444 14.86 -8.92 2.23
CA LYS A 444 14.62 -8.80 3.67
C LYS A 444 13.12 -8.85 3.99
N ALA A 445 12.28 -8.14 3.24
CA ALA A 445 10.83 -8.17 3.43
C ALA A 445 10.23 -9.57 3.19
N ASN A 446 10.74 -10.34 2.22
CA ASN A 446 10.33 -11.72 2.01
C ASN A 446 10.85 -12.68 3.10
N ASN A 447 11.99 -12.37 3.73
CA ASN A 447 12.56 -13.17 4.82
C ASN A 447 11.79 -12.96 6.12
N ARG A 448 11.27 -11.77 6.40
CA ARG A 448 10.36 -11.50 7.53
C ARG A 448 8.99 -12.13 7.30
N ARG A 449 8.86 -13.42 7.57
CA ARG A 449 7.68 -14.23 7.27
C ARG A 449 7.32 -15.19 8.38
N VAL A 450 6.11 -15.71 8.32
CA VAL A 450 5.63 -16.83 9.13
C VAL A 450 5.22 -17.96 8.18
N GLU A 451 5.70 -19.17 8.49
CA GLU A 451 5.34 -20.38 7.75
C GLU A 451 4.42 -21.27 8.60
N PHE A 452 3.49 -21.92 7.93
CA PHE A 452 2.60 -22.93 8.49
C PHE A 452 2.86 -24.24 7.76
N VAL A 453 3.34 -25.25 8.48
CA VAL A 453 3.66 -26.56 7.93
C VAL A 453 2.71 -27.58 8.51
N LYS A 454 1.98 -28.30 7.68
CA LYS A 454 1.08 -29.40 8.06
C LYS A 454 1.91 -30.54 8.63
N MET A 455 1.47 -31.07 9.78
CA MET A 455 2.08 -32.22 10.46
C MET A 455 1.31 -33.50 10.21
#